data_dcecfd0a39a9d7d83d6fb39e71a3d6b4
#
_entry.id   dcecfd0a39a9d7d83d6fb39e71a3d6b4
#
_cell.length_a   1.000
_cell.length_b   1.000
_cell.length_c   1.000
_cell.angle_alpha   90.00
_cell.angle_beta   90.00
_cell.angle_gamma   90.00
#
_symmetry.space_group_name_H-M   'P 1'
#
loop_
_entity.id
_entity.type
_entity.pdbx_description
1 polymer ?
#
loop_
_entity_poly.entity_id
_entity_poly.type
_entity_poly.pdbx_seq_one_letter_code
_entity_poly.pdbx_strand_id
1 'polypeptide(L)'
;MTETETGARMRAKLEAAFAPATLEVIDESGHHAGHAGARPGGQTHYLVVMRSAKFKGLSRIDRSRAVHAVLAEDLAGGVHALALDLAEPAG
;
A
#
# COMPACT_ATOMS: atom_id res chain seq x y z
N MET A 1 11.96 13.69 4.50
CA MET A 1 11.99 12.27 4.83
C MET A 1 11.85 11.44 3.56
N THR A 2 12.68 10.45 3.43
CA THR A 2 12.68 9.62 2.23
C THR A 2 11.80 8.40 2.42
N GLU A 3 11.12 8.00 1.35
CA GLU A 3 10.41 6.75 1.33
C GLU A 3 11.41 5.60 1.34
N THR A 4 10.98 4.44 1.84
CA THR A 4 11.75 3.23 1.68
C THR A 4 11.75 2.84 0.20
N GLU A 5 12.72 2.05 -0.20
CA GLU A 5 12.80 1.56 -1.59
C GLU A 5 11.55 0.78 -1.97
N THR A 6 11.06 -0.09 -1.09
CA THR A 6 9.84 -0.85 -1.32
C THR A 6 8.63 0.08 -1.40
N GLY A 7 8.54 1.05 -0.49
CA GLY A 7 7.44 2.02 -0.50
C GLY A 7 7.39 2.83 -1.79
N ALA A 8 8.55 3.28 -2.26
CA ALA A 8 8.63 4.04 -3.51
C ALA A 8 8.20 3.20 -4.71
N ARG A 9 8.60 1.94 -4.74
CA ARG A 9 8.21 1.02 -5.81
C ARG A 9 6.70 0.77 -5.80
N MET A 10 6.13 0.53 -4.62
CA MET A 10 4.69 0.32 -4.48
C MET A 10 3.91 1.56 -4.90
N ARG A 11 4.36 2.74 -4.49
CA ARG A 11 3.75 4.01 -4.88
C ARG A 11 3.72 4.16 -6.40
N ALA A 12 4.82 3.90 -7.07
CA ALA A 12 4.90 4.03 -8.51
C ALA A 12 3.91 3.10 -9.22
N LYS A 13 3.78 1.86 -8.74
CA LYS A 13 2.84 0.89 -9.29
C LYS A 13 1.39 1.34 -9.11
N LEU A 14 1.07 1.86 -7.93
CA LEU A 14 -0.28 2.32 -7.63
C LEU A 14 -0.65 3.57 -8.42
N GLU A 15 0.28 4.49 -8.58
CA GLU A 15 0.06 5.68 -9.41
C GLU A 15 -0.21 5.30 -10.85
N ALA A 16 0.56 4.38 -11.40
CA ALA A 16 0.38 3.94 -12.77
C ALA A 16 -0.95 3.20 -12.98
N ALA A 17 -1.35 2.39 -12.01
CA ALA A 17 -2.56 1.56 -12.15
C ALA A 17 -3.85 2.32 -11.88
N PHE A 18 -3.86 3.23 -10.92
CA PHE A 18 -5.08 3.86 -10.42
C PHE A 18 -5.20 5.36 -10.65
N ALA A 19 -4.13 6.01 -11.09
CA ALA A 19 -4.11 7.47 -11.30
C ALA A 19 -4.81 8.21 -10.14
N PRO A 20 -4.41 7.97 -8.89
CA PRO A 20 -5.17 8.43 -7.72
C PRO A 20 -5.14 9.94 -7.55
N ALA A 21 -6.23 10.49 -7.02
CA ALA A 21 -6.29 11.89 -6.61
C ALA A 21 -5.39 12.14 -5.40
N THR A 22 -5.35 11.17 -4.48
CA THR A 22 -4.43 11.20 -3.34
C THR A 22 -3.89 9.80 -3.10
N LEU A 23 -2.64 9.74 -2.66
CA LEU A 23 -1.99 8.46 -2.35
C LEU A 23 -0.96 8.67 -1.25
N GLU A 24 -1.06 7.88 -0.20
CA GLU A 24 -0.05 7.79 0.83
C GLU A 24 0.36 6.34 0.99
N VAL A 25 1.67 6.09 1.04
CA VAL A 25 2.23 4.77 1.32
C VAL A 25 3.09 4.95 2.56
N ILE A 26 2.63 4.39 3.67
CA ILE A 26 3.24 4.62 4.99
C ILE A 26 3.89 3.32 5.46
N ASP A 27 5.19 3.38 5.73
CA ASP A 27 5.90 2.24 6.32
C ASP A 27 5.64 2.23 7.82
N GLU A 28 4.89 1.23 8.26
CA GLU A 28 4.55 1.05 9.67
C GLU A 28 5.43 0.03 10.37
N SER A 29 6.47 -0.46 9.70
CA SER A 29 7.36 -1.48 10.26
C SER A 29 8.01 -1.04 11.57
N GLY A 30 8.25 0.25 11.72
CA GLY A 30 8.82 0.81 12.93
C GLY A 30 7.95 0.60 14.17
N HIS A 31 6.65 0.47 14.00
CA HIS A 31 5.73 0.21 15.10
C HIS A 31 5.90 -1.20 15.69
N HIS A 32 6.60 -2.05 14.97
CA HIS A 32 6.84 -3.44 15.36
C HIS A 32 8.30 -3.71 15.73
N ALA A 33 9.12 -2.68 15.77
CA ALA A 33 10.54 -2.81 16.10
C ALA A 33 10.68 -3.43 17.49
N GLY A 34 11.52 -4.45 17.58
CA GLY A 34 11.72 -5.18 18.85
C GLY A 34 10.75 -6.34 19.07
N HIS A 35 9.75 -6.50 18.24
CA HIS A 35 8.81 -7.60 18.31
C HIS A 35 9.29 -8.76 17.44
N ALA A 36 8.87 -9.98 17.79
CA ALA A 36 9.18 -11.14 16.97
C ALA A 36 8.62 -10.93 15.56
N GLY A 37 9.45 -11.18 14.55
CA GLY A 37 9.07 -10.98 13.16
C GLY A 37 9.43 -9.63 12.59
N ALA A 38 9.80 -8.66 13.41
CA ALA A 38 10.27 -7.39 12.93
C ALA A 38 11.66 -7.56 12.31
N ARG A 39 11.93 -6.80 11.24
CA ARG A 39 13.23 -6.85 10.57
C ARG A 39 13.93 -5.50 10.66
N PRO A 40 15.27 -5.51 10.74
CA PRO A 40 16.03 -4.27 10.65
C PRO A 40 15.71 -3.57 9.33
N GLY A 41 15.58 -2.26 9.37
CA GLY A 41 15.32 -1.47 8.18
C GLY A 41 13.87 -1.35 7.76
N GLY A 42 12.95 -2.03 8.42
CA GLY A 42 11.53 -1.95 8.11
C GLY A 42 11.16 -2.65 6.81
N GLN A 43 10.24 -2.04 6.05
CA GLN A 43 9.80 -2.51 4.74
C GLN A 43 8.99 -3.81 4.77
N THR A 44 8.34 -4.11 5.91
CA THR A 44 7.55 -5.33 6.08
C THR A 44 6.05 -5.06 6.31
N HIS A 45 5.71 -3.89 6.84
CA HIS A 45 4.33 -3.53 7.17
C HIS A 45 4.01 -2.17 6.62
N TYR A 46 2.96 -2.08 5.81
CA TYR A 46 2.59 -0.83 5.13
C TYR A 46 1.12 -0.51 5.29
N LEU A 47 0.81 0.77 5.33
CA LEU A 47 -0.54 1.28 5.18
C LEU A 47 -0.60 2.06 3.87
N VAL A 48 -1.57 1.74 3.03
CA VAL A 48 -1.84 2.50 1.80
C VAL A 48 -3.17 3.23 1.98
N VAL A 49 -3.13 4.54 1.86
CA VAL A 49 -4.33 5.38 1.83
C VAL A 49 -4.44 5.96 0.43
N MET A 50 -5.51 5.61 -0.28
CA MET A 50 -5.65 5.99 -1.68
C MET A 50 -7.08 6.38 -2.02
N ARG A 51 -7.22 7.46 -2.77
CA ARG A 51 -8.50 7.89 -3.29
C ARG A 51 -8.41 7.94 -4.81
N SER A 52 -9.22 7.12 -5.47
CA SER A 52 -9.16 6.98 -6.93
C SER A 52 -10.55 6.84 -7.51
N ALA A 53 -10.80 7.56 -8.60
CA ALA A 53 -12.05 7.44 -9.33
C ALA A 53 -12.25 6.03 -9.90
N LYS A 54 -11.19 5.27 -10.08
CA LYS A 54 -11.27 3.90 -10.57
C LYS A 54 -11.92 2.94 -9.57
N PHE A 55 -12.08 3.36 -8.32
CA PHE A 55 -12.78 2.55 -7.33
C PHE A 55 -14.31 2.71 -7.39
N LYS A 56 -14.81 3.63 -8.22
CA LYS A 56 -16.23 3.83 -8.35
C LYS A 56 -16.92 2.54 -8.81
N GLY A 57 -17.97 2.17 -8.09
CA GLY A 57 -18.73 0.97 -8.43
C GLY A 57 -18.11 -0.34 -7.94
N LEU A 58 -16.92 -0.30 -7.36
CA LEU A 58 -16.29 -1.50 -6.83
C LEU A 58 -16.64 -1.71 -5.37
N SER A 59 -16.89 -2.96 -5.00
CA SER A 59 -17.07 -3.31 -3.61
C SER A 59 -15.76 -3.15 -2.85
N ARG A 60 -15.82 -3.16 -1.52
CA ARG A 60 -14.65 -3.11 -0.66
C ARG A 60 -13.66 -4.22 -0.99
N ILE A 61 -14.18 -5.43 -1.17
CA ILE A 61 -13.36 -6.59 -1.49
C ILE A 61 -12.69 -6.43 -2.86
N ASP A 62 -13.42 -5.94 -3.84
CA ASP A 62 -12.89 -5.77 -5.19
C ASP A 62 -11.81 -4.70 -5.24
N ARG A 63 -11.97 -3.62 -4.47
CA ARG A 63 -10.92 -2.60 -4.34
C ARG A 63 -9.64 -3.20 -3.77
N SER A 64 -9.78 -3.98 -2.72
CA SER A 64 -8.66 -4.65 -2.07
C SER A 64 -7.98 -5.63 -3.03
N ARG A 65 -8.75 -6.42 -3.74
CA ARG A 65 -8.22 -7.38 -4.71
C ARG A 65 -7.44 -6.69 -5.83
N ALA A 66 -7.95 -5.56 -6.30
CA ALA A 66 -7.27 -4.80 -7.35
C ALA A 66 -5.91 -4.31 -6.89
N VAL A 67 -5.82 -3.80 -5.66
CA VAL A 67 -4.55 -3.35 -5.10
C VAL A 67 -3.60 -4.52 -4.88
N HIS A 68 -4.09 -5.61 -4.32
CA HIS A 68 -3.26 -6.79 -4.10
C HIS A 68 -2.70 -7.35 -5.41
N ALA A 69 -3.48 -7.31 -6.49
CA ALA A 69 -3.01 -7.76 -7.79
C ALA A 69 -1.85 -6.90 -8.31
N VAL A 70 -1.96 -5.59 -8.14
CA VAL A 70 -0.92 -4.65 -8.57
C VAL A 70 0.37 -4.82 -7.75
N LEU A 71 0.22 -5.14 -6.46
CA LEU A 71 1.35 -5.26 -5.54
C LEU A 71 1.78 -6.71 -5.29
N ALA A 72 1.35 -7.64 -6.12
CA ALA A 72 1.59 -9.07 -5.89
C ALA A 72 3.07 -9.41 -5.72
N GLU A 73 3.95 -8.80 -6.50
CA GLU A 73 5.38 -9.05 -6.40
C GLU A 73 5.96 -8.57 -5.08
N ASP A 74 5.50 -7.42 -4.61
CA ASP A 74 5.98 -6.88 -3.34
C ASP A 74 5.50 -7.72 -2.16
N LEU A 75 4.26 -8.21 -2.25
CA LEU A 75 3.71 -9.09 -1.23
C LEU A 75 4.46 -10.42 -1.17
N ALA A 76 4.84 -10.97 -2.32
CA ALA A 76 5.64 -12.19 -2.39
C ALA A 76 7.08 -11.93 -1.94
N GLY A 77 7.57 -10.72 -2.10
CA GLY A 77 8.96 -10.36 -1.88
C GLY A 77 9.34 -9.90 -0.47
N GLY A 78 8.41 -9.91 0.48
CA GLY A 78 8.75 -9.59 1.85
C GLY A 78 7.83 -8.63 2.58
N VAL A 79 6.84 -8.07 1.92
CA VAL A 79 5.82 -7.28 2.60
C VAL A 79 4.89 -8.25 3.32
N HIS A 80 4.93 -8.24 4.65
CA HIS A 80 4.19 -9.21 5.47
C HIS A 80 2.76 -8.78 5.74
N ALA A 81 2.52 -7.48 5.84
CA ALA A 81 1.20 -6.96 6.15
C ALA A 81 0.95 -5.70 5.33
N LEU A 82 -0.26 -5.58 4.82
CA LEU A 82 -0.67 -4.46 4.01
C LEU A 82 -2.07 -4.05 4.44
N ALA A 83 -2.16 -2.90 5.11
CA ALA A 83 -3.44 -2.32 5.48
C ALA A 83 -3.85 -1.34 4.38
N LEU A 84 -5.13 -1.33 4.04
CA LEU A 84 -5.64 -0.53 2.94
C LEU A 84 -6.79 0.36 3.40
N ASP A 85 -6.73 1.62 2.99
CA ASP A 85 -7.83 2.57 3.15
C ASP A 85 -8.13 3.13 1.76
N LEU A 86 -9.11 2.53 1.11
CA LEU A 86 -9.38 2.77 -0.30
C LEU A 86 -10.79 3.31 -0.49
N ALA A 87 -10.92 4.39 -1.26
CA ALA A 87 -12.22 4.97 -1.56
C ALA A 87 -12.16 5.82 -2.83
N GLU A 88 -13.33 6.26 -3.27
CA GLU A 88 -13.42 7.27 -4.32
C GLU A 88 -12.97 8.62 -3.75
N PRO A 89 -12.51 9.54 -4.62
CA PRO A 89 -12.18 10.89 -4.16
C PRO A 89 -13.40 11.59 -3.59
N ALA A 90 -13.19 12.42 -2.58
CA ALA A 90 -14.24 13.23 -2.01
C ALA A 90 -14.64 14.32 -3.02
N GLY A 91 -15.89 14.63 -3.05
CA GLY A 91 -16.44 15.65 -3.92
C GLY A 91 -16.99 15.13 -5.19
#